data_61819e7d0ca9209d1a477b8e909bd126
#
_entry.id   61819e7d0ca9209d1a477b8e909bd126
#
_cell.length_a   1.000
_cell.length_b   1.000
_cell.length_c   1.000
_cell.angle_alpha   90.00
_cell.angle_beta   90.00
_cell.angle_gamma   90.00
#
_symmetry.space_group_name_H-M   'P 1'
#
loop_
_entity.id
_entity.type
_entity.pdbx_description
1 polymer ?
#
loop_
_entity_poly.entity_id
_entity_poly.type
_entity_poly.pdbx_seq_one_letter_code
_entity_poly.pdbx_strand_id
1 'polypeptide(L)'
;MKKIVLFDLDGTLIDTLEDLAEAVNHALELRGLPLHSLDEYRGMVGHGVRNLVAQALEASVAIYASANPTAEENYFSGRCPKNQFPSTNASPSLTDAYIDAALADFKEYYQAHIDVHTRPYPGIPELVADLQARGVKLAVVSNKFQEGTEYLIKHFFPGIEFVAMLGNRPGWPLKPSPEIVEDVLSRAGVAPEDALLVGDSPTDMRTAVNGGIEALAVTWGYRTAEELEPVLRELFPDGPAHLVHSVPALRIELLGFYVSEPMSTAPSAFETPLQQLIYETFASAGIAFTRVDTDPGITMEDCAHISARIGVNIVKTIFLCNRQQTEFYLYVTSHDKPFVTREFCGALGIPRVSFASAEHLWELTGVRVGATTILSAVLPSCAGVHLVMDASIAQADWFACTDGTPTCFVKLRTRDLLEKYLSGKTVTLID
;
A
#
# COMPACT_ATOMS: atom_id res chain seq x y z
N MET A 1 10.50 -14.99 -9.86
CA MET A 1 9.12 -14.94 -9.32
C MET A 1 8.91 -16.16 -8.43
N LYS A 2 8.38 -15.97 -7.23
CA LYS A 2 8.09 -17.06 -6.29
C LYS A 2 6.98 -17.96 -6.81
N LYS A 3 6.98 -19.23 -6.41
CA LYS A 3 5.94 -20.20 -6.81
C LYS A 3 4.73 -20.18 -5.87
N ILE A 4 4.93 -19.73 -4.62
CA ILE A 4 3.88 -19.55 -3.63
C ILE A 4 4.14 -18.30 -2.79
N VAL A 5 3.04 -17.58 -2.50
CA VAL A 5 3.01 -16.47 -1.55
C VAL A 5 2.07 -16.83 -0.41
N LEU A 6 2.60 -16.79 0.81
CA LEU A 6 1.84 -16.90 2.04
C LEU A 6 1.51 -15.49 2.53
N PHE A 7 0.29 -15.24 2.92
CA PHE A 7 -0.14 -13.97 3.47
C PHE A 7 -0.60 -14.13 4.92
N ASP A 8 -0.22 -13.21 5.80
CA ASP A 8 -1.00 -12.98 6.98
C ASP A 8 -2.37 -12.40 6.61
N LEU A 9 -3.32 -12.44 7.54
CA LEU A 9 -4.68 -11.99 7.32
C LEU A 9 -4.91 -10.58 7.89
N ASP A 10 -4.91 -10.49 9.23
CA ASP A 10 -5.28 -9.28 9.97
C ASP A 10 -4.16 -8.24 9.87
N GLY A 11 -4.41 -7.09 9.25
CA GLY A 11 -3.39 -6.05 9.01
C GLY A 11 -2.59 -6.23 7.71
N THR A 12 -2.77 -7.34 6.99
CA THR A 12 -2.05 -7.61 5.74
C THR A 12 -3.00 -7.69 4.54
N LEU A 13 -3.91 -8.66 4.51
CA LEU A 13 -4.93 -8.78 3.46
C LEU A 13 -6.16 -7.92 3.75
N ILE A 14 -6.59 -7.88 5.02
CA ILE A 14 -7.80 -7.19 5.46
C ILE A 14 -7.54 -6.39 6.73
N ASP A 15 -8.22 -5.26 6.85
CA ASP A 15 -8.31 -4.47 8.09
C ASP A 15 -9.47 -4.98 8.92
N THR A 16 -9.15 -5.58 10.07
CA THR A 16 -10.11 -6.18 11.00
C THR A 16 -10.13 -5.47 12.36
N LEU A 17 -9.36 -4.36 12.50
CA LEU A 17 -9.08 -3.76 13.78
C LEU A 17 -10.34 -3.28 14.52
N GLU A 18 -11.26 -2.65 13.80
CA GLU A 18 -12.46 -2.05 14.38
C GLU A 18 -13.40 -3.12 14.92
N ASP A 19 -13.69 -4.17 14.15
CA ASP A 19 -14.55 -5.27 14.61
C ASP A 19 -13.92 -6.05 15.78
N LEU A 20 -12.58 -6.21 15.77
CA LEU A 20 -11.86 -6.81 16.91
C LEU A 20 -11.94 -5.94 18.17
N ALA A 21 -11.73 -4.63 18.01
CA ALA A 21 -11.79 -3.67 19.11
C ALA A 21 -13.18 -3.60 19.75
N GLU A 22 -14.23 -3.53 18.91
CA GLU A 22 -15.61 -3.53 19.39
C GLU A 22 -15.94 -4.80 20.17
N ALA A 23 -15.53 -5.95 19.68
CA ALA A 23 -15.80 -7.23 20.36
C ALA A 23 -15.05 -7.34 21.70
N VAL A 24 -13.81 -6.83 21.80
CA VAL A 24 -13.10 -6.79 23.09
C VAL A 24 -13.75 -5.78 24.03
N ASN A 25 -14.08 -4.57 23.53
CA ASN A 25 -14.78 -3.56 24.31
C ASN A 25 -16.14 -4.04 24.82
N HIS A 26 -16.89 -4.81 24.01
CA HIS A 26 -18.10 -5.46 24.50
C HIS A 26 -17.83 -6.39 25.69
N ALA A 27 -16.78 -7.23 25.60
CA ALA A 27 -16.42 -8.12 26.71
C ALA A 27 -15.96 -7.35 27.96
N LEU A 28 -15.32 -6.17 27.81
CA LEU A 28 -14.95 -5.27 28.91
C LEU A 28 -16.19 -4.60 29.52
N GLU A 29 -17.12 -4.13 28.68
CA GLU A 29 -18.36 -3.47 29.09
C GLU A 29 -19.24 -4.39 29.95
N LEU A 30 -19.38 -5.67 29.58
CA LEU A 30 -20.08 -6.68 30.39
C LEU A 30 -19.49 -6.86 31.80
N ARG A 31 -18.23 -6.42 31.98
CA ARG A 31 -17.50 -6.48 33.26
C ARG A 31 -17.43 -5.13 34.00
N GLY A 32 -18.02 -4.08 33.40
CA GLY A 32 -17.95 -2.72 33.95
C GLY A 32 -16.54 -2.15 33.98
N LEU A 33 -15.67 -2.60 33.06
CA LEU A 33 -14.28 -2.16 32.95
C LEU A 33 -14.16 -1.00 31.92
N PRO A 34 -13.14 -0.13 32.05
CA PRO A 34 -12.82 0.89 31.07
C PRO A 34 -12.59 0.30 29.68
N LEU A 35 -13.06 1.00 28.65
CA LEU A 35 -12.88 0.62 27.25
C LEU A 35 -11.59 1.21 26.71
N HIS A 36 -11.07 0.63 25.62
CA HIS A 36 -9.88 1.08 24.92
C HIS A 36 -10.20 1.68 23.55
N SER A 37 -9.34 2.58 23.10
CA SER A 37 -9.36 3.15 21.76
C SER A 37 -8.80 2.19 20.71
N LEU A 38 -9.07 2.47 19.42
CA LEU A 38 -8.50 1.69 18.32
C LEU A 38 -6.97 1.71 18.30
N ASP A 39 -6.37 2.85 18.65
CA ASP A 39 -4.91 2.98 18.67
C ASP A 39 -4.26 2.10 19.75
N GLU A 40 -4.91 1.94 20.91
CA GLU A 40 -4.44 1.01 21.94
C GLU A 40 -4.53 -0.44 21.48
N TYR A 41 -5.63 -0.82 20.81
CA TYR A 41 -5.79 -2.17 20.27
C TYR A 41 -4.78 -2.49 19.16
N ARG A 42 -4.37 -1.52 18.37
CA ARG A 42 -3.36 -1.70 17.31
C ARG A 42 -2.07 -2.35 17.85
N GLY A 43 -1.64 -1.96 19.06
CA GLY A 43 -0.49 -2.54 19.72
C GLY A 43 -0.70 -3.97 20.25
N MET A 44 -1.94 -4.37 20.54
CA MET A 44 -2.28 -5.64 21.19
C MET A 44 -2.55 -6.79 20.19
N VAL A 45 -2.92 -6.46 18.94
CA VAL A 45 -3.21 -7.46 17.88
C VAL A 45 -1.93 -8.13 17.38
N GLY A 46 -2.02 -9.40 16.94
CA GLY A 46 -0.95 -10.17 16.28
C GLY A 46 -0.53 -11.45 17.02
N HIS A 47 -0.85 -11.57 18.31
CA HIS A 47 -0.44 -12.73 19.15
C HIS A 47 -1.60 -13.68 19.50
N GLY A 48 -2.67 -13.64 18.71
CA GLY A 48 -3.89 -14.43 18.92
C GLY A 48 -4.90 -13.78 19.86
N VAL A 49 -6.16 -14.15 19.69
CA VAL A 49 -7.30 -13.49 20.36
C VAL A 49 -7.28 -13.62 21.88
N ARG A 50 -6.79 -14.75 22.44
CA ARG A 50 -6.68 -14.90 23.90
C ARG A 50 -5.71 -13.89 24.51
N ASN A 51 -4.59 -13.66 23.81
CA ASN A 51 -3.61 -12.66 24.25
C ASN A 51 -4.15 -11.22 24.12
N LEU A 52 -4.85 -10.92 23.04
CA LEU A 52 -5.54 -9.64 22.85
C LEU A 52 -6.52 -9.34 24.00
N VAL A 53 -7.40 -10.29 24.32
CA VAL A 53 -8.36 -10.15 25.43
C VAL A 53 -7.64 -10.02 26.77
N ALA A 54 -6.59 -10.81 27.01
CA ALA A 54 -5.81 -10.75 28.25
C ALA A 54 -5.14 -9.37 28.44
N GLN A 55 -4.45 -8.86 27.43
CA GLN A 55 -3.82 -7.53 27.48
C GLN A 55 -4.83 -6.40 27.72
N ALA A 56 -5.96 -6.43 27.02
CA ALA A 56 -7.01 -5.44 27.20
C ALA A 56 -7.60 -5.49 28.63
N LEU A 57 -7.84 -6.67 29.17
CA LEU A 57 -8.29 -6.84 30.55
C LEU A 57 -7.26 -6.32 31.54
N GLU A 58 -5.98 -6.64 31.39
CA GLU A 58 -4.91 -6.17 32.28
C GLU A 58 -4.81 -4.64 32.26
N ALA A 59 -4.85 -4.02 31.10
CA ALA A 59 -4.82 -2.57 30.94
C ALA A 59 -6.06 -1.91 31.57
N SER A 60 -7.26 -2.46 31.33
CA SER A 60 -8.52 -1.95 31.92
C SER A 60 -8.56 -2.07 33.45
N VAL A 61 -8.09 -3.19 33.99
CA VAL A 61 -8.02 -3.39 35.45
C VAL A 61 -7.04 -2.39 36.08
N ALA A 62 -5.89 -2.14 35.44
CA ALA A 62 -4.91 -1.15 35.91
C ALA A 62 -5.51 0.28 35.94
N ILE A 63 -6.23 0.66 34.89
CA ILE A 63 -6.92 1.96 34.77
C ILE A 63 -7.99 2.06 35.88
N TYR A 64 -8.80 1.02 36.06
CA TYR A 64 -9.86 0.99 37.05
C TYR A 64 -9.30 1.11 38.47
N ALA A 65 -8.26 0.36 38.81
CA ALA A 65 -7.60 0.41 40.13
C ALA A 65 -7.00 1.79 40.41
N SER A 66 -6.38 2.42 39.44
CA SER A 66 -5.80 3.77 39.56
C SER A 66 -6.87 4.84 39.84
N ALA A 67 -8.04 4.70 39.21
CA ALA A 67 -9.18 5.63 39.40
C ALA A 67 -9.92 5.40 40.72
N ASN A 68 -9.80 4.22 41.35
CA ASN A 68 -10.55 3.81 42.56
C ASN A 68 -9.62 3.19 43.63
N PRO A 69 -8.71 3.98 44.24
CA PRO A 69 -7.72 3.46 45.20
C PRO A 69 -8.31 2.73 46.41
N THR A 70 -9.55 3.01 46.77
CA THR A 70 -10.28 2.34 47.85
C THR A 70 -11.11 1.13 47.40
N ALA A 71 -11.20 0.91 46.10
CA ALA A 71 -11.96 -0.21 45.53
C ALA A 71 -11.21 -1.53 45.63
N GLU A 72 -9.87 -1.53 45.74
CA GLU A 72 -9.10 -2.75 46.00
C GLU A 72 -9.65 -3.52 47.21
N GLU A 73 -9.97 -2.84 48.34
CA GLU A 73 -10.56 -3.49 49.52
C GLU A 73 -11.99 -4.00 49.29
N ASN A 74 -12.78 -3.34 48.44
CA ASN A 74 -14.18 -3.69 48.19
C ASN A 74 -14.34 -4.71 47.03
N TYR A 75 -13.51 -4.65 46.02
CA TYR A 75 -13.49 -5.64 44.93
C TYR A 75 -13.03 -7.01 45.42
N PHE A 76 -12.03 -7.04 46.33
CA PHE A 76 -11.50 -8.26 46.92
C PHE A 76 -12.33 -8.79 48.10
N SER A 77 -13.27 -8.02 48.65
CA SER A 77 -14.13 -8.43 49.76
C SER A 77 -15.44 -9.12 49.35
N GLY A 78 -15.66 -9.43 48.09
CA GLY A 78 -16.79 -10.20 47.59
C GLY A 78 -18.15 -9.46 47.63
N ARG A 79 -18.17 -8.13 47.73
CA ARG A 79 -19.41 -7.32 47.76
C ARG A 79 -19.85 -6.77 46.41
N CYS A 80 -19.20 -7.16 45.31
CA CYS A 80 -19.63 -6.80 43.96
C CYS A 80 -20.58 -7.87 43.38
N PRO A 81 -21.65 -7.49 42.67
CA PRO A 81 -22.60 -8.46 42.17
C PRO A 81 -22.04 -9.25 40.96
N LYS A 82 -21.93 -10.56 41.22
CA LYS A 82 -21.95 -11.67 40.22
C LYS A 82 -20.74 -11.91 39.26
N ASN A 83 -19.61 -11.22 39.30
CA ASN A 83 -18.41 -11.70 38.57
C ASN A 83 -17.19 -11.60 39.49
N GLN A 84 -16.72 -12.74 39.98
CA GLN A 84 -15.66 -12.86 41.00
C GLN A 84 -14.28 -12.65 40.38
N PHE A 85 -13.58 -11.59 40.83
CA PHE A 85 -12.11 -11.61 40.81
C PHE A 85 -11.59 -12.49 41.96
N PRO A 86 -10.56 -13.29 41.76
CA PRO A 86 -9.99 -14.10 42.82
C PRO A 86 -9.21 -13.23 43.80
N SER A 87 -9.52 -13.40 45.08
CA SER A 87 -8.84 -12.76 46.20
C SER A 87 -7.47 -13.42 46.43
N THR A 88 -6.39 -12.75 46.10
CA THR A 88 -5.07 -13.05 46.67
C THR A 88 -4.31 -11.75 46.93
N ASN A 89 -3.58 -11.69 48.04
CA ASN A 89 -2.74 -10.57 48.50
C ASN A 89 -1.47 -10.34 47.68
N ALA A 90 -1.52 -10.59 46.40
CA ALA A 90 -0.49 -10.27 45.39
C ALA A 90 -1.12 -9.38 44.30
N SER A 91 -0.34 -8.56 43.62
CA SER A 91 -0.79 -7.74 42.48
C SER A 91 -1.85 -8.47 41.67
N PRO A 92 -2.97 -7.84 41.26
CA PRO A 92 -4.10 -8.52 40.62
C PRO A 92 -3.67 -9.19 39.33
N SER A 93 -3.25 -10.46 39.45
CA SER A 93 -3.05 -11.29 38.26
C SER A 93 -4.42 -11.84 37.86
N LEU A 94 -4.85 -11.53 36.65
CA LEU A 94 -6.05 -12.11 36.06
C LEU A 94 -5.92 -13.63 36.03
N THR A 95 -6.93 -14.35 36.54
CA THR A 95 -6.91 -15.82 36.42
C THR A 95 -7.23 -16.24 35.00
N ASP A 96 -6.70 -17.39 34.60
CA ASP A 96 -7.04 -18.02 33.33
C ASP A 96 -8.54 -18.18 33.12
N ALA A 97 -9.27 -18.58 34.18
CA ALA A 97 -10.72 -18.72 34.14
C ALA A 97 -11.45 -17.40 33.82
N TYR A 98 -10.95 -16.25 34.32
CA TYR A 98 -11.53 -14.95 34.03
C TYR A 98 -11.25 -14.49 32.57
N ILE A 99 -10.04 -14.71 32.13
CA ILE A 99 -9.66 -14.46 30.72
C ILE A 99 -10.49 -15.35 29.79
N ASP A 100 -10.65 -16.63 30.11
CA ASP A 100 -11.42 -17.58 29.29
C ASP A 100 -12.92 -17.21 29.25
N ALA A 101 -13.50 -16.71 30.34
CA ALA A 101 -14.85 -16.18 30.36
C ALA A 101 -15.00 -14.94 29.45
N ALA A 102 -14.06 -14.01 29.52
CA ALA A 102 -14.07 -12.83 28.64
C ALA A 102 -13.84 -13.19 27.16
N LEU A 103 -12.99 -14.18 26.92
CA LEU A 103 -12.78 -14.71 25.56
C LEU A 103 -14.04 -15.38 24.99
N ALA A 104 -14.85 -16.01 25.84
CA ALA A 104 -16.12 -16.58 25.39
C ALA A 104 -17.12 -15.49 24.95
N ASP A 105 -17.26 -14.42 25.77
CA ASP A 105 -18.11 -13.28 25.42
C ASP A 105 -17.60 -12.56 24.17
N PHE A 106 -16.28 -12.35 24.05
CA PHE A 106 -15.65 -11.83 22.83
C PHE A 106 -16.02 -12.67 21.61
N LYS A 107 -15.86 -13.99 21.68
CA LYS A 107 -16.13 -14.89 20.54
C LYS A 107 -17.58 -14.85 20.12
N GLU A 108 -18.51 -14.87 21.06
CA GLU A 108 -19.95 -14.79 20.78
C GLU A 108 -20.31 -13.51 20.03
N TYR A 109 -19.82 -12.37 20.52
CA TYR A 109 -20.04 -11.08 19.86
C TYR A 109 -19.34 -11.00 18.49
N TYR A 110 -18.05 -11.35 18.45
CA TYR A 110 -17.25 -11.23 17.24
C TYR A 110 -17.76 -12.10 16.10
N GLN A 111 -18.25 -13.32 16.35
CA GLN A 111 -18.82 -14.19 15.33
C GLN A 111 -20.04 -13.58 14.64
N ALA A 112 -20.82 -12.77 15.35
CA ALA A 112 -21.98 -12.09 14.81
C ALA A 112 -21.64 -10.77 14.08
N HIS A 113 -20.42 -10.22 14.28
CA HIS A 113 -20.02 -8.88 13.80
C HIS A 113 -18.66 -8.89 13.12
N ILE A 114 -18.19 -10.04 12.62
CA ILE A 114 -16.83 -10.24 12.11
C ILE A 114 -16.53 -9.47 10.81
N ASP A 115 -17.55 -8.98 10.12
CA ASP A 115 -17.47 -8.32 8.80
C ASP A 115 -18.26 -7.00 8.72
N VAL A 116 -18.56 -6.38 9.87
CA VAL A 116 -19.29 -5.10 9.92
C VAL A 116 -18.42 -3.94 9.41
N HIS A 117 -17.21 -3.80 9.93
CA HIS A 117 -16.23 -2.79 9.54
C HIS A 117 -15.05 -3.39 8.77
N THR A 118 -14.82 -4.68 8.90
CA THR A 118 -13.74 -5.41 8.22
C THR A 118 -13.82 -5.26 6.71
N ARG A 119 -12.70 -4.89 6.08
CA ARG A 119 -12.59 -4.72 4.61
C ARG A 119 -11.19 -5.12 4.13
N PRO A 120 -11.05 -5.63 2.90
CA PRO A 120 -9.74 -5.77 2.26
C PRO A 120 -9.05 -4.42 2.10
N TYR A 121 -7.73 -4.41 2.27
CA TYR A 121 -6.96 -3.21 1.91
C TYR A 121 -7.11 -2.90 0.41
N PRO A 122 -7.20 -1.62 0.01
CA PRO A 122 -7.36 -1.23 -1.39
C PRO A 122 -6.25 -1.80 -2.29
N GLY A 123 -6.65 -2.48 -3.37
CA GLY A 123 -5.73 -3.12 -4.33
C GLY A 123 -5.32 -4.56 -3.98
N ILE A 124 -5.62 -5.05 -2.78
CA ILE A 124 -5.32 -6.45 -2.40
C ILE A 124 -6.15 -7.46 -3.19
N PRO A 125 -7.47 -7.29 -3.39
CA PRO A 125 -8.25 -8.22 -4.22
C PRO A 125 -7.68 -8.37 -5.63
N GLU A 126 -7.28 -7.26 -6.25
CA GLU A 126 -6.68 -7.24 -7.58
C GLU A 126 -5.31 -7.92 -7.58
N LEU A 127 -4.49 -7.67 -6.55
CA LEU A 127 -3.16 -8.30 -6.42
C LEU A 127 -3.25 -9.82 -6.33
N VAL A 128 -4.12 -10.36 -5.47
CA VAL A 128 -4.24 -11.82 -5.32
C VAL A 128 -4.82 -12.48 -6.58
N ALA A 129 -5.72 -11.77 -7.30
CA ALA A 129 -6.23 -12.23 -8.59
C ALA A 129 -5.12 -12.27 -9.66
N ASP A 130 -4.28 -11.24 -9.73
CA ASP A 130 -3.15 -11.17 -10.65
C ASP A 130 -2.10 -12.27 -10.37
N LEU A 131 -1.80 -12.52 -9.08
CA LEU A 131 -0.91 -13.62 -8.67
C LEU A 131 -1.47 -14.97 -9.13
N GLN A 132 -2.76 -15.23 -8.86
CA GLN A 132 -3.42 -16.44 -9.32
C GLN A 132 -3.40 -16.58 -10.85
N ALA A 133 -3.71 -15.52 -11.58
CA ALA A 133 -3.70 -15.51 -13.05
C ALA A 133 -2.31 -15.84 -13.64
N ARG A 134 -1.24 -15.53 -12.91
CA ARG A 134 0.15 -15.87 -13.28
C ARG A 134 0.60 -17.25 -12.76
N GLY A 135 -0.30 -18.02 -12.15
CA GLY A 135 -0.02 -19.36 -11.66
C GLY A 135 0.76 -19.41 -10.34
N VAL A 136 0.86 -18.29 -9.63
CA VAL A 136 1.42 -18.27 -8.27
C VAL A 136 0.40 -18.86 -7.29
N LYS A 137 0.82 -19.85 -6.52
CA LYS A 137 -0.02 -20.43 -5.46
C LYS A 137 -0.18 -19.44 -4.31
N LEU A 138 -1.35 -19.42 -3.69
CA LEU A 138 -1.67 -18.51 -2.58
C LEU A 138 -2.00 -19.33 -1.34
N ALA A 139 -1.57 -18.85 -0.18
CA ALA A 139 -1.97 -19.39 1.12
C ALA A 139 -2.18 -18.28 2.14
N VAL A 140 -3.01 -18.54 3.14
CA VAL A 140 -3.19 -17.66 4.30
C VAL A 140 -2.71 -18.38 5.55
N VAL A 141 -1.93 -17.67 6.37
CA VAL A 141 -1.37 -18.16 7.65
C VAL A 141 -1.58 -17.09 8.73
N SER A 142 -2.47 -17.36 9.70
CA SER A 142 -2.88 -16.37 10.68
C SER A 142 -2.96 -16.93 12.10
N ASN A 143 -2.75 -16.07 13.11
CA ASN A 143 -3.02 -16.38 14.51
C ASN A 143 -4.50 -16.19 14.90
N LYS A 144 -5.34 -15.75 13.96
CA LYS A 144 -6.80 -15.71 14.09
C LYS A 144 -7.36 -17.13 14.16
N PHE A 145 -8.48 -17.36 14.88
CA PHE A 145 -9.12 -18.68 14.94
C PHE A 145 -9.55 -19.17 13.55
N GLN A 146 -9.48 -20.48 13.35
CA GLN A 146 -9.62 -21.13 12.03
C GLN A 146 -10.92 -20.76 11.31
N GLU A 147 -12.04 -20.83 12.00
CA GLU A 147 -13.36 -20.58 11.40
C GLU A 147 -13.50 -19.14 10.93
N GLY A 148 -12.97 -18.17 11.67
CA GLY A 148 -12.96 -16.76 11.29
C GLY A 148 -12.03 -16.50 10.11
N THR A 149 -10.86 -17.15 10.08
CA THR A 149 -9.95 -17.07 8.94
C THR A 149 -10.60 -17.56 7.65
N GLU A 150 -11.19 -18.74 7.69
CA GLU A 150 -11.87 -19.30 6.52
C GLU A 150 -13.07 -18.48 6.06
N TYR A 151 -13.88 -17.99 7.02
CA TYR A 151 -15.05 -17.18 6.71
C TYR A 151 -14.65 -15.91 5.96
N LEU A 152 -13.71 -15.13 6.51
CA LEU A 152 -13.30 -13.84 5.94
C LEU A 152 -12.66 -14.00 4.57
N ILE A 153 -11.82 -15.01 4.38
CA ILE A 153 -11.20 -15.27 3.08
C ILE A 153 -12.25 -15.65 2.04
N LYS A 154 -13.18 -16.54 2.35
CA LYS A 154 -14.25 -16.92 1.42
C LYS A 154 -15.21 -15.76 1.11
N HIS A 155 -15.44 -14.87 2.09
CA HIS A 155 -16.32 -13.72 1.94
C HIS A 155 -15.71 -12.63 1.06
N PHE A 156 -14.44 -12.24 1.32
CA PHE A 156 -13.82 -11.10 0.67
C PHE A 156 -13.03 -11.44 -0.60
N PHE A 157 -12.65 -12.69 -0.81
CA PHE A 157 -11.89 -13.14 -1.98
C PHE A 157 -12.60 -14.25 -2.76
N PRO A 158 -13.85 -14.02 -3.20
CA PRO A 158 -14.58 -15.03 -3.97
C PRO A 158 -13.87 -15.30 -5.30
N GLY A 159 -13.70 -16.58 -5.64
CA GLY A 159 -13.03 -17.00 -6.88
C GLY A 159 -11.51 -17.07 -6.80
N ILE A 160 -10.90 -16.74 -5.66
CA ILE A 160 -9.46 -16.95 -5.43
C ILE A 160 -9.27 -18.33 -4.79
N GLU A 161 -8.35 -19.11 -5.36
CA GLU A 161 -7.99 -20.44 -4.87
C GLU A 161 -6.77 -20.37 -3.94
N PHE A 162 -6.99 -20.57 -2.66
CA PHE A 162 -5.93 -20.71 -1.67
C PHE A 162 -5.63 -22.19 -1.43
N VAL A 163 -4.37 -22.61 -1.59
CA VAL A 163 -3.93 -23.99 -1.32
C VAL A 163 -4.05 -24.35 0.16
N ALA A 164 -4.02 -23.34 1.03
CA ALA A 164 -4.26 -23.46 2.46
C ALA A 164 -4.79 -22.15 3.04
N MET A 165 -5.75 -22.24 3.94
CA MET A 165 -6.26 -21.14 4.78
C MET A 165 -6.12 -21.60 6.23
N LEU A 166 -5.00 -21.24 6.86
CA LEU A 166 -4.62 -21.76 8.16
C LEU A 166 -4.73 -20.68 9.24
N GLY A 167 -5.62 -20.92 10.18
CA GLY A 167 -5.78 -20.17 11.41
C GLY A 167 -5.32 -20.95 12.64
N ASN A 168 -5.52 -20.36 13.81
CA ASN A 168 -5.30 -21.02 15.10
C ASN A 168 -6.26 -22.19 15.28
N ARG A 169 -5.73 -23.36 15.59
CA ARG A 169 -6.43 -24.64 15.77
C ARG A 169 -5.98 -25.29 17.07
N PRO A 170 -6.87 -26.03 17.76
CA PRO A 170 -6.47 -26.78 18.96
C PRO A 170 -5.32 -27.76 18.67
N GLY A 171 -4.29 -27.71 19.50
CA GLY A 171 -3.10 -28.59 19.38
C GLY A 171 -2.07 -28.15 18.34
N TRP A 172 -2.28 -27.04 17.64
CA TRP A 172 -1.29 -26.44 16.74
C TRP A 172 -0.64 -25.22 17.36
N PRO A 173 0.68 -25.07 17.22
CA PRO A 173 1.37 -23.88 17.72
C PRO A 173 1.03 -22.66 16.87
N LEU A 174 1.01 -21.50 17.53
CA LEU A 174 0.82 -20.21 16.87
C LEU A 174 2.10 -19.74 16.17
N LYS A 175 1.97 -18.84 15.19
CA LYS A 175 3.10 -18.03 14.72
C LYS A 175 3.77 -17.37 15.95
N PRO A 176 5.12 -17.36 16.04
CA PRO A 176 6.11 -17.58 14.98
C PRO A 176 6.62 -19.04 14.85
N SER A 177 5.87 -20.03 15.29
CA SER A 177 6.26 -21.43 15.10
C SER A 177 6.30 -21.81 13.62
N PRO A 178 7.29 -22.61 13.13
CA PRO A 178 7.46 -22.90 11.70
C PRO A 178 6.42 -23.85 11.13
N GLU A 179 5.72 -24.62 11.94
CA GLU A 179 4.85 -25.71 11.51
C GLU A 179 3.73 -25.25 10.56
N ILE A 180 3.26 -23.99 10.72
CA ILE A 180 2.25 -23.45 9.83
C ILE A 180 2.81 -23.24 8.40
N VAL A 181 4.07 -22.86 8.27
CA VAL A 181 4.77 -22.73 6.98
C VAL A 181 5.03 -24.11 6.39
N GLU A 182 5.53 -25.05 7.18
CA GLU A 182 5.81 -26.43 6.77
C GLU A 182 4.55 -27.13 6.24
N ASP A 183 3.40 -26.96 6.91
CA ASP A 183 2.10 -27.50 6.46
C ASP A 183 1.69 -26.91 5.10
N VAL A 184 1.84 -25.58 4.91
CA VAL A 184 1.54 -24.93 3.62
C VAL A 184 2.45 -25.45 2.52
N LEU A 185 3.76 -25.50 2.74
CA LEU A 185 4.72 -25.95 1.73
C LEU A 185 4.49 -27.41 1.34
N SER A 186 4.19 -28.27 2.32
CA SER A 186 3.84 -29.67 2.09
C SER A 186 2.60 -29.82 1.20
N ARG A 187 1.52 -29.09 1.49
CA ARG A 187 0.29 -29.11 0.68
C ARG A 187 0.50 -28.55 -0.72
N ALA A 188 1.30 -27.50 -0.82
CA ALA A 188 1.60 -26.86 -2.09
C ALA A 188 2.57 -27.67 -2.96
N GLY A 189 3.39 -28.55 -2.37
CA GLY A 189 4.49 -29.21 -3.07
C GLY A 189 5.54 -28.23 -3.57
N VAL A 190 5.87 -27.21 -2.77
CA VAL A 190 6.79 -26.13 -3.11
C VAL A 190 7.97 -26.14 -2.12
N ALA A 191 9.17 -25.92 -2.64
CA ALA A 191 10.38 -25.85 -1.82
C ALA A 191 10.47 -24.46 -1.11
N PRO A 192 11.12 -24.37 0.08
CA PRO A 192 11.20 -23.13 0.85
C PRO A 192 11.78 -21.94 0.07
N GLU A 193 12.78 -22.15 -0.77
CA GLU A 193 13.41 -21.12 -1.60
C GLU A 193 12.47 -20.48 -2.64
N ASP A 194 11.40 -21.17 -2.99
CA ASP A 194 10.36 -20.72 -3.92
C ASP A 194 9.16 -20.06 -3.20
N ALA A 195 9.23 -19.93 -1.88
CA ALA A 195 8.17 -19.39 -1.04
C ALA A 195 8.52 -18.02 -0.46
N LEU A 196 7.48 -17.23 -0.18
CA LEU A 196 7.57 -15.92 0.44
C LEU A 196 6.40 -15.72 1.38
N LEU A 197 6.64 -15.11 2.56
CA LEU A 197 5.60 -14.68 3.48
C LEU A 197 5.47 -13.15 3.47
N VAL A 198 4.26 -12.67 3.31
CA VAL A 198 3.90 -11.25 3.42
C VAL A 198 3.13 -11.04 4.71
N GLY A 199 3.57 -10.12 5.56
CA GLY A 199 2.93 -9.82 6.83
C GLY A 199 3.27 -8.43 7.35
N ASP A 200 2.49 -7.93 8.32
CA ASP A 200 2.65 -6.59 8.89
C ASP A 200 3.26 -6.58 10.30
N SER A 201 3.70 -7.73 10.81
CA SER A 201 4.15 -7.86 12.20
C SER A 201 5.52 -8.53 12.37
N PRO A 202 6.23 -8.25 13.47
CA PRO A 202 7.42 -9.00 13.86
C PRO A 202 7.20 -10.51 13.95
N THR A 203 5.98 -10.92 14.29
CA THR A 203 5.60 -12.34 14.36
C THR A 203 5.69 -13.01 13.00
N ASP A 204 5.26 -12.34 11.94
CA ASP A 204 5.31 -12.85 10.56
C ASP A 204 6.75 -12.99 10.08
N MET A 205 7.57 -11.98 10.34
CA MET A 205 8.98 -11.97 9.97
C MET A 205 9.73 -13.14 10.64
N ARG A 206 9.49 -13.36 11.94
CA ARG A 206 10.05 -14.52 12.65
C ARG A 206 9.49 -15.85 12.16
N THR A 207 8.21 -15.89 11.77
CA THR A 207 7.59 -17.09 11.19
C THR A 207 8.29 -17.49 9.89
N ALA A 208 8.56 -16.52 9.01
CA ALA A 208 9.27 -16.76 7.76
C ALA A 208 10.69 -17.30 8.00
N VAL A 209 11.45 -16.64 8.89
CA VAL A 209 12.82 -17.09 9.24
C VAL A 209 12.80 -18.50 9.82
N ASN A 210 11.90 -18.77 10.77
CA ASN A 210 11.78 -20.08 11.40
C ASN A 210 11.37 -21.17 10.39
N GLY A 211 10.51 -20.82 9.41
CA GLY A 211 10.09 -21.69 8.32
C GLY A 211 11.09 -21.79 7.15
N GLY A 212 12.23 -21.06 7.21
CA GLY A 212 13.26 -21.08 6.18
C GLY A 212 12.85 -20.48 4.85
N ILE A 213 11.90 -19.52 4.85
CA ILE A 213 11.40 -18.82 3.66
C ILE A 213 11.70 -17.32 3.72
N GLU A 214 11.62 -16.65 2.57
CA GLU A 214 11.74 -15.19 2.52
C GLU A 214 10.52 -14.48 3.12
N ALA A 215 10.70 -13.21 3.51
CA ALA A 215 9.64 -12.36 4.04
C ALA A 215 9.62 -10.98 3.40
N LEU A 216 8.41 -10.41 3.26
CA LEU A 216 8.16 -9.00 2.99
C LEU A 216 7.31 -8.42 4.12
N ALA A 217 7.79 -7.37 4.75
CA ALA A 217 7.04 -6.62 5.75
C ALA A 217 6.26 -5.49 5.09
N VAL A 218 4.97 -5.34 5.44
CA VAL A 218 4.11 -4.28 4.92
C VAL A 218 3.77 -3.27 6.01
N THR A 219 3.63 -1.98 5.65
CA THR A 219 3.47 -0.88 6.63
C THR A 219 2.09 -0.25 6.65
N TRP A 220 1.15 -0.75 5.88
CA TRP A 220 -0.25 -0.29 5.94
C TRP A 220 -1.09 -1.00 7.01
N GLY A 221 -0.52 -2.02 7.65
CA GLY A 221 -1.15 -2.80 8.70
C GLY A 221 -1.08 -2.16 10.09
N TYR A 222 -0.89 -2.98 11.12
CA TYR A 222 -0.94 -2.55 12.51
C TYR A 222 0.41 -2.09 13.08
N ARG A 223 1.53 -2.36 12.39
CA ARG A 223 2.86 -1.93 12.82
C ARG A 223 3.43 -0.88 11.88
N THR A 224 4.12 0.09 12.47
CA THR A 224 4.79 1.16 11.73
C THR A 224 6.12 0.68 11.13
N ALA A 225 6.67 1.46 10.19
CA ALA A 225 8.00 1.19 9.65
C ALA A 225 9.08 1.21 10.74
N GLU A 226 8.96 2.16 11.70
CA GLU A 226 9.90 2.31 12.82
C GLU A 226 9.91 1.09 13.74
N GLU A 227 8.78 0.38 13.86
CA GLU A 227 8.69 -0.86 14.64
C GLU A 227 9.24 -2.07 13.88
N LEU A 228 9.06 -2.11 12.54
CA LEU A 228 9.46 -3.24 11.71
C LEU A 228 10.93 -3.20 11.29
N GLU A 229 11.49 -2.02 11.00
CA GLU A 229 12.88 -1.89 10.54
C GLU A 229 13.93 -2.53 11.47
N PRO A 230 13.89 -2.34 12.80
CA PRO A 230 14.86 -2.98 13.70
C PRO A 230 14.78 -4.50 13.66
N VAL A 231 13.56 -5.04 13.56
CA VAL A 231 13.31 -6.49 13.48
C VAL A 231 13.85 -7.07 12.17
N LEU A 232 13.63 -6.39 11.05
CA LEU A 232 14.15 -6.78 9.75
C LEU A 232 15.69 -6.78 9.74
N ARG A 233 16.33 -5.77 10.31
CA ARG A 233 17.80 -5.70 10.44
C ARG A 233 18.36 -6.82 11.32
N GLU A 234 17.65 -7.19 12.40
CA GLU A 234 18.03 -8.30 13.27
C GLU A 234 17.94 -9.64 12.54
N LEU A 235 16.81 -9.88 11.84
CA LEU A 235 16.50 -11.18 11.24
C LEU A 235 17.16 -11.40 9.87
N PHE A 236 17.44 -10.31 9.12
CA PHE A 236 18.01 -10.35 7.77
C PHE A 236 19.25 -9.43 7.66
N PRO A 237 20.32 -9.67 8.42
CA PRO A 237 21.47 -8.75 8.52
C PRO A 237 22.22 -8.57 7.19
N ASP A 238 22.22 -9.59 6.34
CA ASP A 238 22.94 -9.60 5.05
C ASP A 238 22.00 -9.38 3.84
N GLY A 239 20.72 -9.17 4.09
CA GLY A 239 19.69 -9.00 3.06
C GLY A 239 19.17 -7.57 2.92
N PRO A 240 18.57 -7.21 1.79
CA PRO A 240 17.83 -5.98 1.69
C PRO A 240 16.67 -6.02 2.70
N ALA A 241 16.46 -4.91 3.41
CA ALA A 241 15.27 -4.77 4.25
C ALA A 241 14.04 -4.75 3.34
N HIS A 242 13.32 -5.84 3.30
CA HIS A 242 12.12 -6.00 2.48
C HIS A 242 10.91 -5.35 3.16
N LEU A 243 10.95 -4.01 3.25
CA LEU A 243 9.85 -3.19 3.79
C LEU A 243 9.11 -2.54 2.63
N VAL A 244 7.80 -2.78 2.56
CA VAL A 244 6.94 -2.33 1.47
C VAL A 244 5.85 -1.41 2.01
N HIS A 245 5.74 -0.21 1.45
CA HIS A 245 4.90 0.86 2.00
C HIS A 245 3.51 0.98 1.33
N SER A 246 3.25 0.23 0.28
CA SER A 246 1.97 0.28 -0.43
C SER A 246 1.69 -1.00 -1.21
N VAL A 247 0.41 -1.28 -1.48
CA VAL A 247 -0.01 -2.44 -2.28
C VAL A 247 0.54 -2.39 -3.72
N PRO A 248 0.60 -1.23 -4.40
CA PRO A 248 1.30 -1.14 -5.70
C PRO A 248 2.77 -1.52 -5.63
N ALA A 249 3.49 -1.10 -4.58
CA ALA A 249 4.89 -1.50 -4.40
C ALA A 249 5.02 -3.01 -4.14
N LEU A 250 4.13 -3.60 -3.34
CA LEU A 250 4.07 -5.06 -3.13
C LEU A 250 3.83 -5.80 -4.45
N ARG A 251 2.95 -5.27 -5.30
CA ARG A 251 2.70 -5.85 -6.61
C ARG A 251 3.96 -5.89 -7.48
N ILE A 252 4.73 -4.82 -7.48
CA ILE A 252 6.00 -4.73 -8.21
C ILE A 252 7.02 -5.75 -7.66
N GLU A 253 7.15 -5.86 -6.35
CA GLU A 253 8.05 -6.85 -5.70
C GLU A 253 7.67 -8.30 -6.07
N LEU A 254 6.39 -8.62 -6.10
CA LEU A 254 5.91 -9.98 -6.34
C LEU A 254 5.87 -10.36 -7.84
N LEU A 255 5.49 -9.43 -8.71
CA LEU A 255 5.18 -9.67 -10.12
C LEU A 255 6.15 -9.00 -11.10
N GLY A 256 7.00 -8.11 -10.61
CA GLY A 256 7.81 -7.20 -11.43
C GLY A 256 6.99 -6.01 -11.95
N PHE A 257 7.70 -4.99 -12.41
CA PHE A 257 7.08 -3.80 -12.98
C PHE A 257 6.35 -4.15 -14.29
N TYR A 258 5.05 -3.83 -14.33
CA TYR A 258 4.22 -4.14 -15.48
C TYR A 258 4.32 -3.05 -16.54
N VAL A 259 4.53 -3.45 -17.80
CA VAL A 259 4.34 -2.62 -18.98
C VAL A 259 3.56 -3.44 -20.01
N SER A 260 2.41 -2.93 -20.44
CA SER A 260 1.56 -3.60 -21.44
C SER A 260 2.24 -3.71 -22.80
N GLU A 261 1.68 -4.55 -23.67
CA GLU A 261 2.00 -4.46 -25.11
C GLU A 261 1.58 -3.09 -25.66
N PRO A 262 2.31 -2.56 -26.66
CA PRO A 262 1.96 -1.29 -27.30
C PRO A 262 0.60 -1.33 -27.99
N MET A 263 -0.23 -0.32 -27.74
CA MET A 263 -1.59 -0.17 -28.29
C MET A 263 -1.72 1.15 -29.02
N SER A 264 -2.52 1.18 -30.10
CA SER A 264 -2.83 2.40 -30.88
C SER A 264 -4.27 2.88 -30.68
N THR A 265 -4.92 2.42 -29.60
CA THR A 265 -6.29 2.83 -29.21
C THR A 265 -6.26 3.63 -27.91
N ALA A 266 -7.19 4.56 -27.73
CA ALA A 266 -7.39 5.25 -26.46
C ALA A 266 -7.78 4.26 -25.35
N PRO A 267 -7.59 4.60 -24.07
CA PRO A 267 -8.11 3.82 -22.96
C PRO A 267 -9.62 3.60 -23.08
N SER A 268 -10.11 2.45 -22.61
CA SER A 268 -11.55 2.15 -22.60
C SER A 268 -12.32 3.00 -21.57
N ALA A 269 -11.63 3.47 -20.54
CA ALA A 269 -12.10 4.43 -19.55
C ALA A 269 -10.97 5.42 -19.24
N PHE A 270 -11.30 6.67 -18.99
CA PHE A 270 -10.33 7.71 -18.68
C PHE A 270 -10.26 7.93 -17.16
N GLU A 271 -9.05 8.02 -16.63
CA GLU A 271 -8.81 8.28 -15.19
C GLU A 271 -9.03 9.77 -14.84
N THR A 272 -8.76 10.67 -15.78
CA THR A 272 -8.85 12.12 -15.57
C THR A 272 -9.50 12.84 -16.75
N PRO A 273 -10.13 14.01 -16.51
CA PRO A 273 -10.64 14.85 -17.60
C PRO A 273 -9.54 15.30 -18.58
N LEU A 274 -8.31 15.52 -18.08
CA LEU A 274 -7.18 15.86 -18.94
C LEU A 274 -6.82 14.70 -19.86
N GLN A 275 -6.75 13.47 -19.36
CA GLN A 275 -6.48 12.29 -20.18
C GLN A 275 -7.49 12.19 -21.33
N GLN A 276 -8.78 12.30 -21.01
CA GLN A 276 -9.82 12.31 -22.04
C GLN A 276 -9.58 13.40 -23.10
N LEU A 277 -9.32 14.62 -22.68
CA LEU A 277 -9.09 15.77 -23.58
C LEU A 277 -7.86 15.56 -24.47
N ILE A 278 -6.80 14.93 -23.97
CA ILE A 278 -5.60 14.59 -24.74
C ILE A 278 -5.97 13.66 -25.90
N TYR A 279 -6.69 12.56 -25.65
CA TYR A 279 -7.07 11.61 -26.69
C TYR A 279 -8.12 12.17 -27.65
N GLU A 280 -9.06 13.00 -27.19
CA GLU A 280 -9.97 13.76 -28.07
C GLU A 280 -9.20 14.71 -28.99
N THR A 281 -8.16 15.36 -28.48
CA THR A 281 -7.28 16.23 -29.28
C THR A 281 -6.47 15.42 -30.31
N PHE A 282 -5.94 14.25 -29.92
CA PHE A 282 -5.28 13.36 -30.88
C PHE A 282 -6.21 12.95 -32.01
N ALA A 283 -7.44 12.56 -31.69
CA ALA A 283 -8.44 12.16 -32.68
C ALA A 283 -8.82 13.30 -33.61
N SER A 284 -9.11 14.49 -33.08
CA SER A 284 -9.54 15.65 -33.86
C SER A 284 -8.43 16.23 -34.75
N ALA A 285 -7.18 16.20 -34.29
CA ALA A 285 -6.01 16.66 -35.07
C ALA A 285 -5.40 15.59 -35.96
N GLY A 286 -5.95 14.39 -36.02
CA GLY A 286 -5.42 13.27 -36.79
C GLY A 286 -3.99 12.88 -36.39
N ILE A 287 -3.71 12.87 -35.09
CA ILE A 287 -2.40 12.49 -34.55
C ILE A 287 -2.38 10.98 -34.25
N ALA A 288 -1.51 10.26 -34.93
CA ALA A 288 -1.27 8.86 -34.66
C ALA A 288 -0.38 8.72 -33.42
N PHE A 289 -0.76 7.81 -32.52
CA PHE A 289 -0.01 7.53 -31.31
C PHE A 289 0.11 6.03 -31.06
N THR A 290 1.04 5.68 -30.19
CA THR A 290 1.15 4.37 -29.55
C THR A 290 1.19 4.60 -28.04
N ARG A 291 0.46 3.81 -27.27
CA ARG A 291 0.51 3.89 -25.81
C ARG A 291 0.89 2.55 -25.16
N VAL A 292 1.38 2.62 -23.95
CA VAL A 292 1.57 1.49 -23.04
C VAL A 292 0.98 1.86 -21.69
N ASP A 293 0.33 0.90 -21.05
CA ASP A 293 -0.15 1.02 -19.66
C ASP A 293 0.87 0.40 -18.72
N THR A 294 1.03 0.97 -17.53
CA THR A 294 2.07 0.57 -16.59
C THR A 294 1.52 0.53 -15.16
N ASP A 295 2.28 -0.11 -14.26
CA ASP A 295 2.07 0.10 -12.81
C ASP A 295 2.38 1.56 -12.43
N PRO A 296 1.74 2.10 -11.37
CA PRO A 296 2.08 3.42 -10.83
C PRO A 296 3.39 3.38 -10.04
N GLY A 297 4.00 4.55 -9.84
CA GLY A 297 5.21 4.67 -9.02
C GLY A 297 6.51 4.44 -9.79
N ILE A 298 6.82 5.33 -10.70
CA ILE A 298 7.89 5.19 -11.69
C ILE A 298 9.24 5.61 -11.12
N THR A 299 10.18 4.66 -11.08
CA THR A 299 11.60 4.86 -10.84
C THR A 299 12.35 5.11 -12.16
N MET A 300 13.65 5.40 -12.09
CA MET A 300 14.50 5.50 -13.29
C MET A 300 14.62 4.16 -14.03
N GLU A 301 14.59 3.05 -13.30
CA GLU A 301 14.62 1.71 -13.89
C GLU A 301 13.31 1.40 -14.62
N ASP A 302 12.16 1.77 -14.03
CA ASP A 302 10.86 1.64 -14.67
C ASP A 302 10.79 2.46 -15.98
N CYS A 303 11.35 3.68 -15.98
CA CYS A 303 11.46 4.50 -17.17
C CYS A 303 12.24 3.81 -18.30
N ALA A 304 13.28 3.05 -17.97
CA ALA A 304 14.03 2.27 -18.96
C ALA A 304 13.18 1.12 -19.53
N HIS A 305 12.41 0.42 -18.69
CA HIS A 305 11.49 -0.64 -19.13
C HIS A 305 10.39 -0.09 -20.05
N ILE A 306 9.79 1.06 -19.67
CA ILE A 306 8.78 1.73 -20.51
C ILE A 306 9.40 2.14 -21.86
N SER A 307 10.57 2.78 -21.84
CA SER A 307 11.29 3.22 -23.05
C SER A 307 11.60 2.05 -23.98
N ALA A 308 12.06 0.93 -23.43
CA ALA A 308 12.32 -0.28 -24.20
C ALA A 308 11.05 -0.85 -24.84
N ARG A 309 9.92 -0.85 -24.11
CA ARG A 309 8.65 -1.39 -24.61
C ARG A 309 8.02 -0.50 -25.68
N ILE A 310 8.01 0.82 -25.47
CA ILE A 310 7.42 1.79 -26.42
C ILE A 310 8.36 2.11 -27.61
N GLY A 311 9.65 1.72 -27.48
CA GLY A 311 10.66 1.85 -28.52
C GLY A 311 11.16 3.29 -28.73
N VAL A 312 11.14 4.12 -27.67
CA VAL A 312 11.71 5.48 -27.63
C VAL A 312 11.92 5.91 -26.17
N ASN A 313 12.95 6.69 -25.90
CA ASN A 313 13.16 7.23 -24.56
C ASN A 313 12.03 8.18 -24.17
N ILE A 314 11.42 7.93 -23.03
CA ILE A 314 10.43 8.86 -22.48
C ILE A 314 11.12 10.13 -21.99
N VAL A 315 10.46 11.27 -22.17
CA VAL A 315 10.98 12.55 -21.69
C VAL A 315 10.57 12.83 -20.26
N LYS A 316 11.34 13.68 -19.59
CA LYS A 316 11.00 14.24 -18.29
C LYS A 316 10.41 15.63 -18.49
N THR A 317 9.25 15.91 -17.88
CA THR A 317 8.64 17.23 -17.85
C THR A 317 8.69 17.77 -16.44
N ILE A 318 9.27 18.99 -16.29
CA ILE A 318 9.49 19.64 -15.01
C ILE A 318 8.61 20.89 -14.95
N PHE A 319 7.90 21.09 -13.83
CA PHE A 319 7.09 22.26 -13.60
C PHE A 319 7.77 23.24 -12.65
N LEU A 320 8.07 24.43 -13.15
CA LEU A 320 8.86 25.44 -12.46
C LEU A 320 8.10 26.75 -12.31
N CYS A 321 8.48 27.58 -11.33
CA CYS A 321 7.95 28.93 -11.16
C CYS A 321 9.04 29.94 -10.79
N ASN A 322 8.78 31.23 -11.04
CA ASN A 322 9.60 32.33 -10.53
C ASN A 322 9.40 32.45 -9.00
N ARG A 323 10.22 33.29 -8.34
CA ARG A 323 10.15 33.49 -6.89
C ARG A 323 8.80 34.03 -6.40
N GLN A 324 8.12 34.83 -7.21
CA GLN A 324 6.81 35.42 -6.90
C GLN A 324 5.63 34.48 -7.18
N GLN A 325 5.88 33.32 -7.79
CA GLN A 325 4.85 32.38 -8.24
C GLN A 325 3.82 33.00 -9.17
N THR A 326 4.25 33.88 -10.05
CA THR A 326 3.44 34.59 -11.04
C THR A 326 3.72 34.13 -12.47
N GLU A 327 4.86 33.51 -12.70
CA GLU A 327 5.28 32.94 -13.98
C GLU A 327 5.63 31.48 -13.80
N PHE A 328 5.12 30.65 -14.69
CA PHE A 328 5.27 29.20 -14.63
C PHE A 328 5.82 28.65 -15.93
N TYR A 329 6.58 27.57 -15.83
CA TYR A 329 7.27 26.94 -16.95
C TYR A 329 7.05 25.43 -16.94
N LEU A 330 6.62 24.87 -18.08
CA LEU A 330 6.69 23.43 -18.35
C LEU A 330 7.94 23.18 -19.20
N TYR A 331 8.96 22.59 -18.57
CA TYR A 331 10.23 22.29 -19.22
C TYR A 331 10.35 20.81 -19.54
N VAL A 332 10.52 20.51 -20.83
CA VAL A 332 10.69 19.15 -21.36
C VAL A 332 12.16 18.90 -21.65
N THR A 333 12.72 17.88 -21.04
CA THR A 333 14.13 17.50 -21.17
C THR A 333 14.29 15.98 -21.22
N SER A 334 15.47 15.48 -21.57
CA SER A 334 15.78 14.06 -21.51
C SER A 334 15.64 13.52 -20.09
N HIS A 335 15.17 12.28 -19.93
CA HIS A 335 14.94 11.66 -18.62
C HIS A 335 16.22 11.54 -17.79
N ASP A 336 17.37 11.34 -18.42
CA ASP A 336 18.69 11.17 -17.82
C ASP A 336 19.45 12.49 -17.58
N LYS A 337 18.98 13.63 -18.17
CA LYS A 337 19.61 14.94 -17.99
C LYS A 337 19.26 15.50 -16.60
N PRO A 338 20.21 15.76 -15.70
CA PRO A 338 19.94 16.43 -14.44
C PRO A 338 19.44 17.86 -14.68
N PHE A 339 18.47 18.31 -13.88
CA PHE A 339 17.99 19.69 -13.94
C PHE A 339 18.96 20.61 -13.21
N VAL A 340 19.53 21.59 -13.93
CA VAL A 340 20.42 22.60 -13.39
C VAL A 340 19.78 23.98 -13.54
N THR A 341 19.29 24.54 -12.45
CA THR A 341 18.56 25.82 -12.45
C THR A 341 19.37 26.96 -13.11
N ARG A 342 20.69 27.01 -12.92
CA ARG A 342 21.53 28.05 -13.50
C ARG A 342 21.58 27.98 -15.02
N GLU A 343 21.67 26.81 -15.59
CA GLU A 343 21.70 26.58 -17.03
C GLU A 343 20.35 26.94 -17.66
N PHE A 344 19.24 26.47 -17.07
CA PHE A 344 17.90 26.79 -17.51
C PHE A 344 17.63 28.30 -17.51
N CYS A 345 17.93 28.98 -16.38
CA CYS A 345 17.73 30.43 -16.29
C CYS A 345 18.64 31.20 -17.23
N GLY A 346 19.91 30.75 -17.41
CA GLY A 346 20.86 31.35 -18.34
C GLY A 346 20.40 31.24 -19.81
N ALA A 347 19.90 30.10 -20.21
CA ALA A 347 19.39 29.87 -21.58
C ALA A 347 18.17 30.76 -21.91
N LEU A 348 17.31 31.03 -20.92
CA LEU A 348 16.12 31.86 -21.12
C LEU A 348 16.34 33.35 -20.79
N GLY A 349 17.47 33.72 -20.18
CA GLY A 349 17.70 35.09 -19.74
C GLY A 349 16.78 35.55 -18.60
N ILE A 350 16.30 34.63 -17.76
CA ILE A 350 15.32 34.89 -16.70
C ILE A 350 15.96 34.83 -15.28
N PRO A 351 15.31 35.45 -14.29
CA PRO A 351 15.70 35.27 -12.89
C PRO A 351 15.57 33.81 -12.45
N ARG A 352 16.19 33.50 -11.29
CA ARG A 352 16.17 32.16 -10.70
C ARG A 352 14.75 31.61 -10.53
N VAL A 353 14.53 30.40 -11.01
CA VAL A 353 13.31 29.61 -10.81
C VAL A 353 13.51 28.52 -9.75
N SER A 354 12.40 27.96 -9.26
CA SER A 354 12.33 26.79 -8.38
C SER A 354 11.23 25.85 -8.85
N PHE A 355 11.19 24.65 -8.31
CA PHE A 355 10.04 23.77 -8.53
C PHE A 355 8.78 24.44 -7.99
N ALA A 356 7.70 24.42 -8.78
CA ALA A 356 6.40 24.89 -8.34
C ALA A 356 5.77 23.92 -7.31
N SER A 357 4.81 24.41 -6.52
CA SER A 357 4.09 23.57 -5.57
C SER A 357 3.18 22.54 -6.26
N ALA A 358 2.86 21.46 -5.55
CA ALA A 358 1.92 20.45 -6.04
C ALA A 358 0.51 21.05 -6.28
N GLU A 359 0.13 22.07 -5.53
CA GLU A 359 -1.12 22.80 -5.68
C GLU A 359 -1.16 23.57 -7.01
N HIS A 360 -0.15 24.39 -7.30
CA HIS A 360 -0.06 25.10 -8.58
C HIS A 360 0.08 24.13 -9.77
N LEU A 361 0.79 23.00 -9.58
CA LEU A 361 0.87 21.98 -10.61
C LEU A 361 -0.54 21.47 -10.97
N TRP A 362 -1.32 21.10 -9.96
CA TRP A 362 -2.69 20.64 -10.16
C TRP A 362 -3.61 21.71 -10.79
N GLU A 363 -3.59 22.92 -10.24
CA GLU A 363 -4.46 24.00 -10.68
C GLU A 363 -4.21 24.40 -12.14
N LEU A 364 -2.95 24.48 -12.55
CA LEU A 364 -2.59 24.96 -13.88
C LEU A 364 -2.52 23.86 -14.93
N THR A 365 -2.10 22.67 -14.56
CA THR A 365 -1.80 21.59 -15.52
C THR A 365 -2.72 20.38 -15.42
N GLY A 366 -3.58 20.32 -14.40
CA GLY A 366 -4.51 19.21 -14.18
C GLY A 366 -3.86 17.87 -13.84
N VAL A 367 -2.57 17.85 -13.47
CA VAL A 367 -1.84 16.64 -13.14
C VAL A 367 -1.27 16.67 -11.73
N ARG A 368 -1.00 15.48 -11.19
CA ARG A 368 -0.27 15.32 -9.92
C ARG A 368 1.23 15.12 -10.16
N VAL A 369 2.01 15.23 -9.10
CA VAL A 369 3.44 14.90 -9.12
C VAL A 369 3.62 13.46 -9.63
N GLY A 370 4.57 13.26 -10.55
CA GLY A 370 4.80 11.98 -11.22
C GLY A 370 4.09 11.83 -12.59
N ALA A 371 3.08 12.68 -12.89
CA ALA A 371 2.36 12.65 -14.15
C ALA A 371 2.48 13.96 -14.97
N THR A 372 3.49 14.79 -14.67
CA THR A 372 3.70 16.07 -15.34
C THR A 372 4.00 15.86 -16.83
N THR A 373 3.25 16.55 -17.69
CA THR A 373 3.32 16.38 -19.14
C THR A 373 3.12 17.70 -19.87
N ILE A 374 3.81 17.88 -21.00
CA ILE A 374 3.58 19.02 -21.91
C ILE A 374 2.19 18.95 -22.56
N LEU A 375 1.57 17.77 -22.58
CA LEU A 375 0.24 17.59 -23.16
C LEU A 375 -0.83 18.35 -22.34
N SER A 376 -0.55 18.75 -21.10
CA SER A 376 -1.41 19.66 -20.33
C SER A 376 -1.60 21.04 -20.98
N ALA A 377 -0.75 21.41 -21.94
CA ALA A 377 -0.86 22.68 -22.66
C ALA A 377 -2.20 22.86 -23.39
N VAL A 378 -2.98 21.81 -23.62
CA VAL A 378 -4.32 21.88 -24.19
C VAL A 378 -5.34 22.52 -23.25
N LEU A 379 -5.09 22.53 -21.93
CA LEU A 379 -5.97 23.12 -20.93
C LEU A 379 -6.00 24.65 -21.01
N PRO A 380 -7.16 25.28 -20.86
CA PRO A 380 -7.25 26.75 -20.74
C PRO A 380 -6.45 27.31 -19.56
N SER A 381 -6.37 26.60 -18.44
CA SER A 381 -5.59 26.96 -17.25
C SER A 381 -4.08 27.05 -17.55
N CYS A 382 -3.59 26.30 -18.54
CA CYS A 382 -2.21 26.30 -19.00
C CYS A 382 -1.86 27.46 -19.96
N ALA A 383 -2.82 28.33 -20.32
CA ALA A 383 -2.60 29.38 -21.33
C ALA A 383 -1.48 30.37 -20.98
N GLY A 384 -1.24 30.61 -19.69
CA GLY A 384 -0.16 31.48 -19.19
C GLY A 384 1.13 30.77 -18.85
N VAL A 385 1.23 29.48 -19.07
CA VAL A 385 2.44 28.68 -18.75
C VAL A 385 3.40 28.69 -19.94
N HIS A 386 4.66 29.05 -19.71
CA HIS A 386 5.70 29.03 -20.72
C HIS A 386 6.12 27.58 -21.02
N LEU A 387 6.03 27.19 -22.29
CA LEU A 387 6.47 25.89 -22.76
C LEU A 387 7.93 25.99 -23.19
N VAL A 388 8.79 25.18 -22.57
CA VAL A 388 10.22 25.14 -22.86
C VAL A 388 10.62 23.70 -23.17
N MET A 389 11.46 23.50 -24.18
CA MET A 389 11.89 22.17 -24.59
C MET A 389 13.37 22.18 -25.00
N ASP A 390 14.10 21.14 -24.62
CA ASP A 390 15.45 20.94 -25.15
C ASP A 390 15.42 20.80 -26.67
N ALA A 391 16.31 21.48 -27.38
CA ALA A 391 16.40 21.46 -28.83
C ALA A 391 16.59 20.03 -29.37
N SER A 392 17.33 19.19 -28.67
CA SER A 392 17.54 17.78 -29.02
C SER A 392 16.22 16.97 -29.03
N ILE A 393 15.29 17.26 -28.12
CA ILE A 393 13.96 16.61 -28.10
C ILE A 393 13.11 17.09 -29.28
N ALA A 394 13.13 18.40 -29.56
CA ALA A 394 12.38 18.97 -30.69
C ALA A 394 12.86 18.46 -32.05
N GLN A 395 14.12 18.06 -32.19
CA GLN A 395 14.72 17.51 -33.39
C GLN A 395 14.58 16.00 -33.54
N ALA A 396 14.17 15.28 -32.45
CA ALA A 396 13.98 13.84 -32.52
C ALA A 396 12.75 13.46 -33.35
N ASP A 397 12.78 12.32 -34.04
CA ASP A 397 11.65 11.82 -34.84
C ASP A 397 10.43 11.49 -34.00
N TRP A 398 10.65 11.01 -32.79
CA TRP A 398 9.64 10.51 -31.88
C TRP A 398 9.73 11.16 -30.52
N PHE A 399 8.57 11.42 -29.98
CA PHE A 399 8.36 11.97 -28.65
C PHE A 399 7.55 10.98 -27.80
N ALA A 400 7.93 10.75 -26.55
CA ALA A 400 7.15 9.96 -25.63
C ALA A 400 7.13 10.58 -24.23
N CYS A 401 5.92 10.65 -23.66
CA CYS A 401 5.68 11.18 -22.31
C CYS A 401 4.48 10.48 -21.68
N THR A 402 4.17 10.80 -20.41
CA THR A 402 2.91 10.41 -19.78
C THR A 402 1.73 11.15 -20.44
N ASP A 403 0.57 10.52 -20.47
CA ASP A 403 -0.70 11.11 -20.95
C ASP A 403 -1.44 11.92 -19.86
N GLY A 404 -0.74 12.31 -18.80
CA GLY A 404 -1.31 13.02 -17.64
C GLY A 404 -1.74 12.10 -16.50
N THR A 405 -1.48 10.79 -16.63
CA THR A 405 -1.63 9.79 -15.57
C THR A 405 -0.28 9.14 -15.25
N PRO A 406 -0.07 8.62 -14.03
CA PRO A 406 1.17 7.92 -13.69
C PRO A 406 1.22 6.49 -14.25
N THR A 407 0.18 6.04 -14.94
CA THR A 407 -0.05 4.66 -15.36
C THR A 407 -0.10 4.46 -16.86
N CYS A 408 0.05 5.53 -17.66
CA CYS A 408 0.01 5.43 -19.09
C CYS A 408 1.00 6.38 -19.78
N PHE A 409 1.72 5.86 -20.76
CA PHE A 409 2.70 6.60 -21.57
C PHE A 409 2.35 6.52 -23.05
N VAL A 410 2.49 7.65 -23.74
CA VAL A 410 2.18 7.78 -25.17
C VAL A 410 3.42 8.17 -25.96
N LYS A 411 3.54 7.58 -27.16
CA LYS A 411 4.51 7.93 -28.18
C LYS A 411 3.81 8.47 -29.42
N LEU A 412 4.27 9.59 -29.94
CA LEU A 412 3.79 10.21 -31.16
C LEU A 412 4.96 10.80 -31.97
N ARG A 413 4.72 11.23 -33.18
CA ARG A 413 5.73 11.97 -33.94
C ARG A 413 5.97 13.34 -33.32
N THR A 414 7.23 13.71 -33.10
CA THR A 414 7.59 15.03 -32.55
C THR A 414 7.02 16.17 -33.40
N ARG A 415 7.04 15.99 -34.73
CA ARG A 415 6.41 16.94 -35.63
C ARG A 415 4.91 17.11 -35.40
N ASP A 416 4.17 16.02 -35.14
CA ASP A 416 2.73 16.09 -34.87
C ASP A 416 2.46 16.75 -33.52
N LEU A 417 3.33 16.54 -32.49
CA LEU A 417 3.27 17.28 -31.25
C LEU A 417 3.40 18.80 -31.47
N LEU A 418 4.44 19.21 -32.19
CA LEU A 418 4.76 20.64 -32.33
C LEU A 418 3.82 21.36 -33.28
N GLU A 419 3.52 20.77 -34.49
CA GLU A 419 2.75 21.43 -35.55
C GLU A 419 1.23 21.27 -35.39
N LYS A 420 0.74 20.18 -34.77
CA LYS A 420 -0.67 19.88 -34.64
C LYS A 420 -1.19 20.06 -33.20
N TYR A 421 -0.59 19.33 -32.22
CA TYR A 421 -1.06 19.35 -30.85
C TYR A 421 -0.83 20.70 -30.17
N LEU A 422 0.37 21.25 -30.30
CA LEU A 422 0.76 22.56 -29.78
C LEU A 422 0.54 23.71 -30.76
N SER A 423 -0.28 23.48 -31.79
CA SER A 423 -0.59 24.51 -32.81
C SER A 423 -1.08 25.81 -32.15
N GLY A 424 -0.50 26.94 -32.55
CA GLY A 424 -0.83 28.25 -31.97
C GLY A 424 -0.19 28.56 -30.62
N LYS A 425 0.63 27.65 -30.06
CA LYS A 425 1.40 27.86 -28.82
C LYS A 425 2.87 28.09 -29.14
N THR A 426 3.51 28.94 -28.35
CA THR A 426 4.95 29.19 -28.46
C THR A 426 5.73 28.20 -27.61
N VAL A 427 6.61 27.41 -28.22
CA VAL A 427 7.55 26.54 -27.53
C VAL A 427 8.94 27.14 -27.65
N THR A 428 9.56 27.52 -26.53
CA THR A 428 10.92 28.04 -26.49
C THR A 428 11.90 26.89 -26.48
N LEU A 429 12.79 26.83 -27.48
CA LEU A 429 13.84 25.80 -27.52
C LEU A 429 15.09 26.29 -26.82
N ILE A 430 15.71 25.42 -26.01
CA ILE A 430 17.01 25.67 -25.35
C ILE A 430 17.96 24.50 -25.55
N ASP A 431 19.27 24.73 -25.42
CA ASP A 431 20.32 23.71 -25.57
C ASP A 431 20.68 23.02 -24.25
#